data_47d24c9e1e2fc751d44cd17f6a575924
#
_entry.id   47d24c9e1e2fc751d44cd17f6a575924
#
_cell.length_a   1.000
_cell.length_b   1.000
_cell.length_c   1.000
_cell.angle_alpha   90.00
_cell.angle_beta   90.00
_cell.angle_gamma   90.00
#
_symmetry.space_group_name_H-M   'P 1'
#
loop_
_entity.id
_entity.type
_entity.pdbx_description
1 polymer ?
#
loop_
_entity_poly.entity_id
_entity_poly.type
_entity_poly.pdbx_seq_one_letter_code
_entity_poly.pdbx_strand_id
1 'polypeptide(L)'
;EFEDGEGSFLFYNPDVWDGNFRISAFRGNSAYAEANLRNELRERPSAQLVQVGAWRCAYSMEELEEEGVAYTSHCWVTGAGDLAIECSFTVKRGDAIQQALEVIASLQIRDLQQKYPAEVIPVRLWEIWQIDEAYASIEHEVKNRFALDFQGAEEDLPKLQRLVNEAGWSRKKRDPWIAVGIVLCVILSNELDGYEWRTLVDGNREAPVLQHT
;
A
#
# COMPACT_ATOMS: atom_id res chain seq x y z
N GLU A 1 -0.30 -7.84 9.39
CA GLU A 1 -0.69 -6.62 10.11
C GLU A 1 0.01 -5.45 9.44
N PHE A 2 -0.77 -4.56 8.85
CA PHE A 2 -0.28 -3.38 8.15
C PHE A 2 -0.02 -2.30 9.21
N GLU A 3 1.23 -1.90 9.41
CA GLU A 3 1.52 -0.70 10.16
C GLU A 3 1.24 0.52 9.31
N ASP A 4 0.22 1.24 9.70
CA ASP A 4 -0.25 2.45 9.09
C ASP A 4 0.74 3.59 9.34
N GLY A 5 1.54 3.92 8.34
CA GLY A 5 2.43 5.07 8.35
C GLY A 5 2.39 5.73 6.98
N GLU A 6 2.14 7.04 6.95
CA GLU A 6 2.20 7.82 5.72
C GLU A 6 3.57 7.61 5.04
N GLY A 7 3.55 7.05 3.83
CA GLY A 7 4.76 6.75 3.04
C GLY A 7 5.43 5.40 3.30
N SER A 8 4.78 4.46 4.01
CA SER A 8 5.30 3.10 4.22
C SER A 8 4.43 2.06 3.49
N PHE A 9 5.09 1.11 2.81
CA PHE A 9 4.43 0.04 2.06
C PHE A 9 5.07 -1.30 2.41
N LEU A 10 4.24 -2.31 2.64
CA LEU A 10 4.64 -3.68 2.94
C LEU A 10 4.24 -4.61 1.80
N PHE A 11 5.17 -5.45 1.35
CA PHE A 11 4.99 -6.43 0.30
C PHE A 11 5.35 -7.83 0.83
N TYR A 12 4.48 -8.80 0.63
CA TYR A 12 4.70 -10.20 0.97
C TYR A 12 3.88 -11.10 0.05
N ASN A 13 4.27 -12.36 -0.07
CA ASN A 13 3.49 -13.36 -0.77
C ASN A 13 2.44 -13.96 0.20
N PRO A 14 1.13 -13.81 -0.05
CA PRO A 14 0.10 -14.33 0.85
C PRO A 14 0.00 -15.86 0.85
N ASP A 15 0.43 -16.53 -0.23
CA ASP A 15 0.29 -17.98 -0.38
C ASP A 15 1.45 -18.76 0.23
N VAL A 16 2.66 -18.19 0.13
CA VAL A 16 3.89 -18.80 0.65
C VAL A 16 4.74 -17.71 1.28
N TRP A 17 4.95 -17.79 2.59
CA TRP A 17 5.83 -16.84 3.23
C TRP A 17 7.31 -17.10 2.86
N ASP A 18 7.84 -16.28 1.98
CA ASP A 18 9.23 -16.26 1.50
C ASP A 18 9.98 -14.99 1.96
N GLY A 19 9.38 -14.22 2.87
CA GLY A 19 9.87 -12.98 3.42
C GLY A 19 8.84 -11.86 3.30
N ASN A 20 9.15 -10.74 3.94
CA ASN A 20 8.41 -9.50 3.77
C ASN A 20 9.37 -8.37 3.42
N PHE A 21 9.00 -7.56 2.43
CA PHE A 21 9.73 -6.37 2.02
C PHE A 21 8.93 -5.13 2.39
N ARG A 22 9.55 -4.23 3.16
CA ARG A 22 8.97 -2.93 3.48
C ARG A 22 9.79 -1.83 2.81
N ILE A 23 9.11 -0.85 2.27
CA ILE A 23 9.70 0.40 1.79
C ILE A 23 9.03 1.58 2.47
N SER A 24 9.83 2.49 3.02
CA SER A 24 9.34 3.72 3.64
C SER A 24 10.07 4.91 3.02
N ALA A 25 9.32 5.99 2.77
CA ALA A 25 9.85 7.20 2.15
C ALA A 25 9.56 8.41 3.03
N PHE A 26 10.59 9.19 3.34
CA PHE A 26 10.53 10.34 4.23
C PHE A 26 11.09 11.57 3.55
N ARG A 27 10.37 12.70 3.66
CA ARG A 27 10.85 13.99 3.13
C ARG A 27 11.34 14.90 4.23
N GLY A 28 12.42 15.59 3.93
CA GLY A 28 13.02 16.57 4.83
C GLY A 28 13.60 17.79 4.09
N ASN A 29 14.71 18.29 4.57
CA ASN A 29 15.44 19.37 3.89
C ASN A 29 16.25 18.83 2.69
N SER A 30 16.88 19.69 1.92
CA SER A 30 17.62 19.35 0.70
C SER A 30 18.79 18.37 0.87
N ALA A 31 19.25 18.10 2.09
CA ALA A 31 20.32 17.17 2.40
C ALA A 31 19.82 15.96 3.22
N TYR A 32 18.52 15.75 3.31
CA TYR A 32 17.90 14.79 4.22
C TYR A 32 18.31 13.34 3.92
N ALA A 33 18.33 12.94 2.66
CA ALA A 33 18.76 11.61 2.26
C ALA A 33 20.21 11.29 2.70
N GLU A 34 21.13 12.19 2.42
CA GLU A 34 22.54 12.02 2.80
C GLU A 34 22.73 12.04 4.31
N ALA A 35 21.96 12.84 5.03
CA ALA A 35 22.00 12.88 6.50
C ALA A 35 21.53 11.56 7.10
N ASN A 36 20.45 10.97 6.60
CA ASN A 36 19.94 9.67 7.05
C ASN A 36 20.94 8.54 6.76
N LEU A 37 21.50 8.50 5.56
CA LEU A 37 22.52 7.52 5.19
C LEU A 37 23.74 7.58 6.14
N ARG A 38 24.23 8.78 6.42
CA ARG A 38 25.36 8.97 7.35
C ARG A 38 25.01 8.61 8.79
N ASN A 39 23.78 8.92 9.23
CA ASN A 39 23.32 8.56 10.56
C ASN A 39 23.27 7.05 10.72
N GLU A 40 22.72 6.30 9.75
CA GLU A 40 22.69 4.84 9.78
C GLU A 40 24.09 4.24 9.91
N LEU A 41 25.06 4.74 9.09
CA LEU A 41 26.46 4.29 9.16
C LEU A 41 27.13 4.61 10.50
N ARG A 42 26.72 5.67 11.18
CA ARG A 42 27.27 6.09 12.47
C ARG A 42 26.66 5.34 13.65
N GLU A 43 25.33 5.14 13.61
CA GLU A 43 24.56 4.62 14.73
C GLU A 43 24.57 3.09 14.79
N ARG A 44 24.73 2.43 13.66
CA ARG A 44 24.81 0.97 13.57
C ARG A 44 26.25 0.51 13.26
N PRO A 45 26.97 -0.06 14.22
CA PRO A 45 28.38 -0.48 14.01
C PRO A 45 28.54 -1.55 12.92
N SER A 46 27.48 -2.33 12.62
CA SER A 46 27.47 -3.33 11.54
C SER A 46 27.14 -2.75 10.17
N ALA A 47 26.74 -1.47 10.10
CA ALA A 47 26.35 -0.87 8.84
C ALA A 47 27.54 -0.65 7.91
N GLN A 48 27.34 -0.94 6.62
CA GLN A 48 28.33 -0.84 5.56
C GLN A 48 27.78 -0.01 4.40
N LEU A 49 28.66 0.75 3.76
CA LEU A 49 28.31 1.43 2.52
C LEU A 49 28.36 0.43 1.36
N VAL A 50 27.23 0.23 0.68
CA VAL A 50 27.12 -0.69 -0.46
C VAL A 50 26.51 0.01 -1.67
N GLN A 51 26.73 -0.57 -2.85
CA GLN A 51 26.10 -0.12 -4.09
C GLN A 51 25.06 -1.15 -4.52
N VAL A 52 23.79 -0.70 -4.74
CA VAL A 52 22.71 -1.54 -5.25
C VAL A 52 22.12 -0.86 -6.49
N GLY A 53 22.40 -1.37 -7.67
CA GLY A 53 22.07 -0.69 -8.92
C GLY A 53 22.67 0.72 -8.98
N ALA A 54 21.83 1.73 -9.19
CA ALA A 54 22.25 3.13 -9.19
C ALA A 54 22.34 3.76 -7.78
N TRP A 55 21.91 3.03 -6.75
CA TRP A 55 21.77 3.55 -5.40
C TRP A 55 22.97 3.26 -4.53
N ARG A 56 23.46 4.28 -3.83
CA ARG A 56 24.41 4.16 -2.73
C ARG A 56 23.61 3.99 -1.44
N CYS A 57 23.77 2.86 -0.75
CA CYS A 57 23.00 2.52 0.42
C CYS A 57 23.89 2.31 1.65
N ALA A 58 23.41 2.74 2.82
CA ALA A 58 23.89 2.21 4.09
C ALA A 58 23.14 0.91 4.34
N TYR A 59 23.85 -0.20 4.35
CA TYR A 59 23.29 -1.54 4.57
C TYR A 59 23.66 -2.03 5.97
N SER A 60 22.67 -2.53 6.69
CA SER A 60 22.82 -3.22 7.97
C SER A 60 21.98 -4.48 8.00
N MET A 61 22.29 -5.40 8.91
CA MET A 61 21.46 -6.57 9.16
C MET A 61 21.37 -6.87 10.65
N GLU A 62 20.25 -7.45 11.04
CA GLU A 62 19.98 -7.89 12.41
C GLU A 62 19.40 -9.30 12.39
N GLU A 63 19.86 -10.13 13.33
CA GLU A 63 19.31 -11.47 13.52
C GLU A 63 18.20 -11.41 14.57
N LEU A 64 17.08 -12.06 14.26
CA LEU A 64 15.88 -12.12 15.08
C LEU A 64 15.49 -13.58 15.32
N GLU A 65 14.85 -13.85 16.42
CA GLU A 65 14.21 -15.15 16.68
C GLU A 65 12.78 -14.92 17.12
N GLU A 66 11.84 -15.53 16.43
CA GLU A 66 10.41 -15.47 16.76
C GLU A 66 9.83 -16.87 16.70
N GLU A 67 9.16 -17.27 17.78
CA GLU A 67 8.56 -18.60 17.94
C GLU A 67 9.51 -19.79 17.65
N GLY A 68 10.80 -19.61 17.95
CA GLY A 68 11.84 -20.64 17.72
C GLY A 68 12.32 -20.71 16.25
N VAL A 69 11.94 -19.78 15.42
CA VAL A 69 12.42 -19.62 14.04
C VAL A 69 13.40 -18.46 13.97
N ALA A 70 14.58 -18.72 13.42
CA ALA A 70 15.60 -17.70 13.23
C ALA A 70 15.37 -16.94 11.92
N TYR A 71 15.35 -15.61 12.00
CA TYR A 71 15.22 -14.70 10.87
C TYR A 71 16.42 -13.77 10.76
N THR A 72 16.60 -13.20 9.58
CA THR A 72 17.51 -12.08 9.34
C THR A 72 16.72 -10.93 8.75
N SER A 73 16.77 -9.77 9.40
CA SER A 73 16.24 -8.53 8.86
C SER A 73 17.37 -7.72 8.23
N HIS A 74 17.26 -7.46 6.94
CA HIS A 74 18.19 -6.67 6.15
C HIS A 74 17.61 -5.27 5.96
N CYS A 75 18.41 -4.22 6.17
CA CYS A 75 18.01 -2.84 6.04
C CYS A 75 18.93 -2.09 5.07
N TRP A 76 18.35 -1.28 4.20
CA TRP A 76 19.05 -0.38 3.28
C TRP A 76 18.48 1.02 3.41
N VAL A 77 19.31 1.98 3.77
CA VAL A 77 18.97 3.40 3.80
C VAL A 77 19.63 4.10 2.63
N THR A 78 18.85 4.74 1.79
CA THR A 78 19.26 5.42 0.56
C THR A 78 18.42 6.65 0.30
N GLY A 79 18.47 7.23 -0.89
CA GLY A 79 17.64 8.34 -1.33
C GLY A 79 18.41 9.39 -2.11
N ALA A 80 17.74 10.50 -2.41
CA ALA A 80 18.36 11.64 -3.08
C ALA A 80 17.72 12.96 -2.63
N GLY A 81 18.55 13.98 -2.42
CA GLY A 81 18.10 15.31 -2.03
C GLY A 81 17.31 15.31 -0.73
N ASP A 82 16.05 15.73 -0.82
CA ASP A 82 15.10 15.84 0.28
C ASP A 82 14.38 14.52 0.64
N LEU A 83 14.53 13.47 -0.17
CA LEU A 83 13.84 12.20 -0.02
C LEU A 83 14.79 11.11 0.46
N ALA A 84 14.61 10.64 1.71
CA ALA A 84 15.22 9.43 2.23
C ALA A 84 14.30 8.24 2.00
N ILE A 85 14.88 7.10 1.66
CA ILE A 85 14.18 5.84 1.43
C ILE A 85 14.83 4.79 2.32
N GLU A 86 14.00 4.12 3.11
CA GLU A 86 14.39 2.99 3.92
C GLU A 86 13.71 1.74 3.39
N CYS A 87 14.50 0.72 3.06
CA CYS A 87 14.03 -0.58 2.62
C CYS A 87 14.43 -1.61 3.67
N SER A 88 13.51 -2.46 4.10
CA SER A 88 13.83 -3.61 4.93
C SER A 88 13.28 -4.88 4.31
N PHE A 89 14.03 -5.97 4.46
CA PHE A 89 13.63 -7.30 4.00
C PHE A 89 13.92 -8.31 5.09
N THR A 90 12.87 -8.93 5.61
CA THR A 90 12.97 -9.95 6.65
C THR A 90 12.68 -11.32 6.05
N VAL A 91 13.64 -12.23 6.19
CA VAL A 91 13.58 -13.61 5.67
C VAL A 91 14.06 -14.59 6.73
N LYS A 92 13.82 -15.89 6.53
CA LYS A 92 14.44 -16.91 7.36
C LYS A 92 15.97 -16.83 7.22
N ARG A 93 16.67 -17.12 8.30
CA ARG A 93 18.13 -17.09 8.29
C ARG A 93 18.69 -18.00 7.21
N GLY A 94 19.51 -17.43 6.34
CA GLY A 94 20.18 -18.13 5.24
C GLY A 94 19.42 -18.11 3.91
N ASP A 95 18.21 -17.55 3.86
CA ASP A 95 17.50 -17.36 2.61
C ASP A 95 18.14 -16.25 1.76
N ALA A 96 17.91 -16.32 0.45
CA ALA A 96 18.48 -15.38 -0.50
C ALA A 96 17.79 -14.01 -0.44
N ILE A 97 18.56 -12.94 -0.57
CA ILE A 97 18.07 -11.55 -0.60
C ILE A 97 18.06 -10.94 -2.00
N GLN A 98 18.27 -11.77 -3.03
CA GLN A 98 18.43 -11.29 -4.41
C GLN A 98 17.21 -10.51 -4.90
N GLN A 99 15.99 -10.95 -4.56
CA GLN A 99 14.75 -10.26 -4.92
C GLN A 99 14.70 -8.84 -4.32
N ALA A 100 15.07 -8.68 -3.04
CA ALA A 100 15.13 -7.37 -2.40
C ALA A 100 16.13 -6.44 -3.10
N LEU A 101 17.31 -6.95 -3.49
CA LEU A 101 18.30 -6.17 -4.22
C LEU A 101 17.80 -5.74 -5.60
N GLU A 102 17.06 -6.59 -6.30
CA GLU A 102 16.44 -6.26 -7.60
C GLU A 102 15.38 -5.17 -7.44
N VAL A 103 14.53 -5.26 -6.41
CA VAL A 103 13.55 -4.23 -6.10
C VAL A 103 14.23 -2.90 -5.79
N ILE A 104 15.27 -2.88 -4.93
CA ILE A 104 16.00 -1.65 -4.59
C ILE A 104 16.70 -1.08 -5.84
N ALA A 105 17.30 -1.93 -6.67
CA ALA A 105 17.97 -1.49 -7.91
C ALA A 105 16.98 -0.86 -8.91
N SER A 106 15.71 -1.26 -8.87
CA SER A 106 14.65 -0.74 -9.76
C SER A 106 14.01 0.56 -9.27
N LEU A 107 14.32 1.03 -8.06
CA LEU A 107 13.73 2.24 -7.50
C LEU A 107 13.94 3.46 -8.40
N GLN A 108 12.89 4.24 -8.56
CA GLN A 108 12.91 5.50 -9.29
C GLN A 108 12.20 6.59 -8.48
N ILE A 109 12.84 7.75 -8.35
CA ILE A 109 12.20 8.91 -7.73
C ILE A 109 11.49 9.69 -8.82
N ARG A 110 10.16 9.83 -8.68
CA ARG A 110 9.37 10.66 -9.60
C ARG A 110 9.65 12.15 -9.35
N ASP A 111 9.84 12.87 -10.41
CA ASP A 111 9.88 14.34 -10.35
C ASP A 111 8.47 14.87 -10.09
N LEU A 112 8.28 15.56 -8.97
CA LEU A 112 6.98 16.14 -8.58
C LEU A 112 6.50 17.25 -9.52
N GLN A 113 7.39 17.82 -10.33
CA GLN A 113 7.05 18.85 -11.32
C GLN A 113 6.64 18.26 -12.66
N GLN A 114 6.91 16.97 -12.89
CA GLN A 114 6.54 16.28 -14.12
C GLN A 114 5.19 15.60 -13.95
N LYS A 115 4.28 15.81 -14.92
CA LYS A 115 3.04 15.03 -15.00
C LYS A 115 3.33 13.68 -15.65
N TYR A 116 3.17 12.62 -14.88
CA TYR A 116 3.23 11.24 -15.38
C TYR A 116 1.87 10.80 -15.92
N PRO A 117 1.82 9.89 -16.91
CA PRO A 117 0.58 9.26 -17.32
C PRO A 117 -0.08 8.54 -16.14
N ALA A 118 -1.40 8.44 -16.19
CA ALA A 118 -2.12 7.60 -15.24
C ALA A 118 -1.72 6.13 -15.44
N GLU A 119 -1.52 5.43 -14.35
CA GLU A 119 -1.14 4.01 -14.32
C GLU A 119 -2.20 3.21 -13.56
N VAL A 120 -2.41 1.98 -13.97
CA VAL A 120 -3.21 0.99 -13.25
C VAL A 120 -2.27 -0.09 -12.75
N ILE A 121 -2.19 -0.22 -11.42
CA ILE A 121 -1.30 -1.16 -10.75
C ILE A 121 -2.12 -2.20 -9.96
N PRO A 122 -1.55 -3.32 -9.53
CA PRO A 122 -2.22 -4.25 -8.64
C PRO A 122 -2.78 -3.53 -7.41
N VAL A 123 -3.96 -3.98 -6.94
CA VAL A 123 -4.56 -3.44 -5.73
C VAL A 123 -3.64 -3.67 -4.53
N ARG A 124 -3.48 -2.66 -3.68
CA ARG A 124 -2.63 -2.72 -2.48
C ARG A 124 -3.51 -2.95 -1.25
N LEU A 125 -2.90 -3.33 -0.14
CA LEU A 125 -3.60 -3.55 1.13
C LEU A 125 -4.38 -2.30 1.60
N TRP A 126 -3.86 -1.10 1.35
CA TRP A 126 -4.55 0.15 1.66
C TRP A 126 -5.88 0.29 0.93
N GLU A 127 -5.92 0.01 -0.37
CA GLU A 127 -7.15 0.06 -1.15
C GLU A 127 -8.11 -1.08 -0.77
N ILE A 128 -7.61 -2.26 -0.43
CA ILE A 128 -8.42 -3.37 0.09
C ILE A 128 -9.13 -2.92 1.37
N TRP A 129 -8.38 -2.33 2.31
CA TRP A 129 -8.96 -1.79 3.54
C TRP A 129 -10.00 -0.69 3.27
N GLN A 130 -9.74 0.22 2.32
CA GLN A 130 -10.72 1.24 1.91
C GLN A 130 -12.01 0.62 1.34
N ILE A 131 -11.89 -0.47 0.57
CA ILE A 131 -13.03 -1.21 0.02
C ILE A 131 -13.85 -1.82 1.16
N ASP A 132 -13.18 -2.48 2.10
CA ASP A 132 -13.82 -3.13 3.25
C ASP A 132 -14.52 -2.11 4.16
N GLU A 133 -13.89 -0.98 4.47
CA GLU A 133 -14.51 0.11 5.24
C GLU A 133 -15.71 0.72 4.53
N ALA A 134 -15.60 0.97 3.24
CA ALA A 134 -16.70 1.51 2.45
C ALA A 134 -17.89 0.54 2.46
N TYR A 135 -17.63 -0.76 2.28
CA TYR A 135 -18.65 -1.80 2.33
C TYR A 135 -19.32 -1.86 3.71
N ALA A 136 -18.55 -1.98 4.78
CA ALA A 136 -19.06 -2.04 6.15
C ALA A 136 -19.87 -0.78 6.52
N SER A 137 -19.45 0.40 6.07
CA SER A 137 -20.19 1.65 6.28
C SER A 137 -21.56 1.64 5.61
N ILE A 138 -21.65 1.18 4.37
CA ILE A 138 -22.93 1.13 3.62
C ILE A 138 -23.84 0.03 4.19
N GLU A 139 -23.32 -1.14 4.50
CA GLU A 139 -24.04 -2.22 5.17
C GLU A 139 -24.68 -1.72 6.48
N HIS A 140 -23.87 -1.04 7.32
CA HIS A 140 -24.33 -0.45 8.58
C HIS A 140 -25.46 0.58 8.39
N GLU A 141 -25.33 1.48 7.39
CA GLU A 141 -26.35 2.47 7.08
C GLU A 141 -27.66 1.82 6.60
N VAL A 142 -27.57 0.80 5.73
CA VAL A 142 -28.75 0.05 5.25
C VAL A 142 -29.45 -0.66 6.41
N LYS A 143 -28.69 -1.34 7.25
CA LYS A 143 -29.20 -2.06 8.41
C LYS A 143 -29.88 -1.12 9.42
N ASN A 144 -29.24 -0.02 9.76
CA ASN A 144 -29.77 0.92 10.76
C ASN A 144 -30.99 1.69 10.28
N ARG A 145 -31.03 2.09 9.01
CA ARG A 145 -32.14 2.89 8.47
C ARG A 145 -33.32 2.06 8.05
N PHE A 146 -33.08 0.86 7.54
CA PHE A 146 -34.14 0.08 6.87
C PHE A 146 -34.39 -1.27 7.53
N ALA A 147 -33.54 -1.70 8.50
CA ALA A 147 -33.56 -3.03 9.10
C ALA A 147 -33.45 -4.15 8.03
N LEU A 148 -32.67 -3.92 6.98
CA LEU A 148 -32.41 -4.85 5.89
C LEU A 148 -30.98 -5.37 5.96
N ASP A 149 -30.79 -6.64 5.58
CA ASP A 149 -29.47 -7.20 5.38
C ASP A 149 -28.89 -6.74 4.02
N PHE A 150 -27.55 -6.70 3.93
CA PHE A 150 -26.80 -6.30 2.75
C PHE A 150 -25.69 -7.31 2.50
N GLN A 151 -25.61 -7.88 1.30
CA GLN A 151 -24.69 -8.99 0.98
C GLN A 151 -23.72 -8.67 -0.16
N GLY A 152 -23.84 -7.50 -0.78
CA GLY A 152 -23.01 -7.10 -1.92
C GLY A 152 -23.38 -7.83 -3.23
N ALA A 153 -24.65 -8.19 -3.40
CA ALA A 153 -25.19 -8.89 -4.55
C ALA A 153 -26.15 -7.98 -5.36
N GLU A 154 -26.59 -8.42 -6.54
CA GLU A 154 -27.49 -7.66 -7.42
C GLU A 154 -28.79 -7.24 -6.70
N GLU A 155 -29.30 -8.10 -5.81
CA GLU A 155 -30.51 -7.83 -5.01
C GLU A 155 -30.36 -6.64 -4.05
N ASP A 156 -29.14 -6.19 -3.82
CA ASP A 156 -28.85 -5.03 -2.97
C ASP A 156 -28.91 -3.69 -3.72
N LEU A 157 -28.93 -3.69 -5.04
CA LEU A 157 -29.03 -2.47 -5.85
C LEU A 157 -30.25 -1.60 -5.49
N PRO A 158 -31.47 -2.16 -5.30
CA PRO A 158 -32.60 -1.36 -4.84
C PRO A 158 -32.41 -0.77 -3.44
N LYS A 159 -31.72 -1.48 -2.53
CA LYS A 159 -31.41 -0.99 -1.17
C LYS A 159 -30.40 0.16 -1.23
N LEU A 160 -29.37 0.02 -2.06
CA LEU A 160 -28.39 1.07 -2.30
C LEU A 160 -29.02 2.31 -2.93
N GLN A 161 -29.91 2.13 -3.93
CA GLN A 161 -30.65 3.22 -4.54
C GLN A 161 -31.56 3.95 -3.53
N ARG A 162 -32.24 3.19 -2.67
CA ARG A 162 -33.05 3.73 -1.59
C ARG A 162 -32.21 4.55 -0.61
N LEU A 163 -31.01 4.03 -0.22
CA LEU A 163 -30.08 4.74 0.66
C LEU A 163 -29.66 6.08 0.04
N VAL A 164 -29.27 6.09 -1.23
CA VAL A 164 -28.89 7.31 -1.96
C VAL A 164 -30.00 8.34 -1.96
N ASN A 165 -31.26 7.91 -2.15
CA ASN A 165 -32.42 8.81 -2.22
C ASN A 165 -32.83 9.37 -0.85
N GLU A 166 -32.74 8.57 0.21
CA GLU A 166 -33.30 8.90 1.54
C GLU A 166 -32.24 9.37 2.56
N ALA A 167 -30.93 9.15 2.32
CA ALA A 167 -29.88 9.47 3.29
C ALA A 167 -29.68 10.98 3.53
N GLY A 168 -30.13 11.83 2.59
CA GLY A 168 -30.00 13.29 2.71
C GLY A 168 -28.54 13.78 2.71
N TRP A 169 -27.64 13.01 2.16
CA TRP A 169 -26.23 13.37 2.11
C TRP A 169 -25.99 14.61 1.26
N SER A 170 -25.23 15.54 1.80
CA SER A 170 -24.79 16.71 1.04
C SER A 170 -23.90 16.29 -0.13
N ARG A 171 -24.17 16.85 -1.32
CA ARG A 171 -23.29 16.64 -2.50
C ARG A 171 -21.86 17.13 -2.28
N LYS A 172 -21.61 17.94 -1.25
CA LYS A 172 -20.28 18.44 -0.89
C LYS A 172 -19.49 17.46 0.00
N LYS A 173 -20.15 16.53 0.66
CA LYS A 173 -19.50 15.45 1.42
C LYS A 173 -19.11 14.35 0.46
N ARG A 174 -17.81 14.18 0.22
CA ARG A 174 -17.29 13.19 -0.74
C ARG A 174 -17.38 11.76 -0.26
N ASP A 175 -17.08 11.50 1.01
CA ASP A 175 -16.91 10.15 1.55
C ASP A 175 -18.11 9.21 1.36
N PRO A 176 -19.36 9.60 1.66
CA PRO A 176 -20.50 8.72 1.42
C PRO A 176 -20.70 8.37 -0.07
N TRP A 177 -20.40 9.32 -0.98
CA TRP A 177 -20.53 9.10 -2.42
C TRP A 177 -19.43 8.18 -2.96
N ILE A 178 -18.22 8.28 -2.41
CA ILE A 178 -17.12 7.36 -2.72
C ILE A 178 -17.48 5.96 -2.22
N ALA A 179 -17.99 5.83 -0.99
CA ALA A 179 -18.42 4.55 -0.43
C ALA A 179 -19.50 3.87 -1.29
N VAL A 180 -20.53 4.63 -1.73
CA VAL A 180 -21.55 4.11 -2.67
C VAL A 180 -20.92 3.63 -3.98
N GLY A 181 -19.99 4.40 -4.53
CA GLY A 181 -19.27 4.02 -5.76
C GLY A 181 -18.47 2.73 -5.58
N ILE A 182 -17.74 2.60 -4.49
CA ILE A 182 -16.99 1.39 -4.16
C ILE A 182 -17.92 0.19 -3.99
N VAL A 183 -19.02 0.33 -3.23
CA VAL A 183 -19.96 -0.77 -3.02
C VAL A 183 -20.66 -1.19 -4.32
N LEU A 184 -20.96 -0.25 -5.21
CA LEU A 184 -21.44 -0.59 -6.56
C LEU A 184 -20.40 -1.43 -7.32
N CYS A 185 -19.11 -1.09 -7.20
CA CYS A 185 -18.03 -1.89 -7.78
C CYS A 185 -17.89 -3.26 -7.11
N VAL A 186 -18.12 -3.38 -5.79
CA VAL A 186 -18.18 -4.69 -5.10
C VAL A 186 -19.27 -5.56 -5.69
N ILE A 187 -20.49 -5.03 -5.84
CA ILE A 187 -21.59 -5.77 -6.46
C ILE A 187 -21.21 -6.21 -7.88
N LEU A 188 -20.65 -5.32 -8.69
CA LEU A 188 -20.23 -5.64 -10.05
C LEU A 188 -19.16 -6.75 -10.10
N SER A 189 -18.19 -6.71 -9.19
CA SER A 189 -17.13 -7.74 -9.13
C SER A 189 -17.63 -9.09 -8.64
N ASN A 190 -18.69 -9.11 -7.84
CA ASN A 190 -19.31 -10.34 -7.35
C ASN A 190 -20.21 -11.00 -8.40
N GLU A 191 -20.86 -10.20 -9.27
CA GLU A 191 -21.86 -10.67 -10.23
C GLU A 191 -21.31 -10.90 -11.63
N LEU A 192 -20.18 -10.29 -11.98
CA LEU A 192 -19.64 -10.30 -13.33
C LEU A 192 -18.22 -10.89 -13.34
N ASP A 193 -18.04 -11.96 -14.11
CA ASP A 193 -16.73 -12.57 -14.30
C ASP A 193 -15.76 -11.62 -15.04
N GLY A 194 -14.47 -11.76 -14.75
CA GLY A 194 -13.41 -11.04 -15.44
C GLY A 194 -13.16 -9.61 -14.92
N TYR A 195 -13.80 -9.22 -13.82
CA TYR A 195 -13.49 -7.96 -13.16
C TYR A 195 -12.54 -8.18 -11.98
N GLU A 196 -11.46 -7.43 -11.96
CA GLU A 196 -10.47 -7.45 -10.88
C GLU A 196 -10.27 -6.07 -10.29
N TRP A 197 -10.05 -6.03 -8.97
CA TRP A 197 -9.66 -4.82 -8.29
C TRP A 197 -8.23 -4.41 -8.65
N ARG A 198 -8.07 -3.13 -8.96
CA ARG A 198 -6.80 -2.49 -9.26
C ARG A 198 -6.72 -1.15 -8.54
N THR A 199 -5.54 -0.56 -8.51
CA THR A 199 -5.34 0.82 -8.06
C THR A 199 -5.04 1.71 -9.26
N LEU A 200 -5.84 2.75 -9.47
CA LEU A 200 -5.52 3.83 -10.39
C LEU A 200 -4.63 4.85 -9.69
N VAL A 201 -3.48 5.12 -10.28
CA VAL A 201 -2.56 6.18 -9.85
C VAL A 201 -2.53 7.26 -10.91
N ASP A 202 -3.05 8.47 -10.62
CA ASP A 202 -3.03 9.64 -11.52
C ASP A 202 -2.44 10.84 -10.79
N GLY A 203 -1.16 11.02 -10.92
CA GLY A 203 -0.39 12.04 -10.18
C GLY A 203 -0.43 11.78 -8.67
N ASN A 204 -1.07 12.70 -7.93
CA ASN A 204 -1.25 12.58 -6.46
C ASN A 204 -2.62 11.96 -6.09
N ARG A 205 -3.32 11.39 -7.05
CA ARG A 205 -4.63 10.76 -6.82
C ARG A 205 -4.48 9.26 -6.97
N GLU A 206 -4.94 8.56 -5.97
CA GLU A 206 -5.00 7.11 -5.93
C GLU A 206 -6.42 6.69 -5.57
N ALA A 207 -6.91 5.67 -6.25
CA ALA A 207 -8.25 5.16 -6.00
C ALA A 207 -8.36 3.68 -6.40
N PRO A 208 -9.13 2.87 -5.65
CA PRO A 208 -9.51 1.56 -6.10
C PRO A 208 -10.42 1.67 -7.33
N VAL A 209 -10.17 0.84 -8.32
CA VAL A 209 -10.95 0.76 -9.57
C VAL A 209 -11.17 -0.69 -9.95
N LEU A 210 -12.23 -0.97 -10.71
CA LEU A 210 -12.40 -2.26 -11.35
C LEU A 210 -11.87 -2.22 -12.78
N GLN A 211 -11.11 -3.24 -13.15
CA GLN A 211 -10.61 -3.47 -14.49
C GLN A 211 -11.15 -4.80 -15.01
N HIS A 212 -11.67 -4.81 -16.24
CA HIS A 212 -12.00 -6.05 -16.93
C HIS A 212 -10.72 -6.63 -17.54
N THR A 213 -10.42 -7.89 -17.28
CA THR A 213 -9.23 -8.65 -17.74
C THR A 213 -9.57 -9.60 -18.86
#